data_bf3e749ad9d83a291fbad9f945f95bf9
#
_entry.id   bf3e749ad9d83a291fbad9f945f95bf9
#
_cell.length_a   1.000
_cell.length_b   1.000
_cell.length_c   1.000
_cell.angle_alpha   90.00
_cell.angle_beta   90.00
_cell.angle_gamma   90.00
#
_symmetry.space_group_name_H-M   'P 1'
#
loop_
_entity.id
_entity.type
_entity.pdbx_description
1 polymer ?
#
loop_
_entity_poly.entity_id
_entity_poly.type
_entity_poly.pdbx_seq_one_letter_code
_entity_poly.pdbx_strand_id
1 'polypeptide(L)'
;MPIALVVVFWWMWLGAGPAWAMLGLPEDSVLTDQQALQAQRRTITHDGYGVEYLEAADGTVVREYVSPDGLVFGLAWQGPTVPDMTQLLGAYFPAYQDALHAAGPHRGPWRVQTDDCVVELRGHMGAFSGRAYVPSFVPPPLTPEMIQ
;
A
#
# COMPACT_ATOMS: atom_id res chain seq x y z
N MET A 1 13.35 61.05 10.66
CA MET A 1 13.87 59.82 10.09
C MET A 1 12.93 58.69 10.46
N PRO A 2 12.17 58.13 9.54
CA PRO A 2 11.29 56.97 9.83
C PRO A 2 12.09 55.67 9.72
N ILE A 3 12.05 54.88 10.75
CA ILE A 3 12.62 53.54 10.86
C ILE A 3 11.66 52.59 10.10
N ALA A 4 12.10 52.09 8.95
CA ALA A 4 11.35 51.08 8.20
C ALA A 4 11.47 49.72 8.91
N LEU A 5 10.33 49.24 9.40
CA LEU A 5 10.20 47.92 10.02
C LEU A 5 10.10 46.90 8.89
N VAL A 6 11.20 46.20 8.62
CA VAL A 6 11.23 45.07 7.66
C VAL A 6 10.63 43.86 8.34
N VAL A 7 9.35 43.56 8.02
CA VAL A 7 8.70 42.31 8.42
C VAL A 7 9.14 41.22 7.46
N VAL A 8 10.09 40.39 7.92
CA VAL A 8 10.51 39.19 7.19
C VAL A 8 9.44 38.14 7.39
N PHE A 9 8.57 37.94 6.39
CA PHE A 9 7.66 36.81 6.33
C PHE A 9 8.49 35.55 6.07
N TRP A 10 8.76 34.79 7.13
CA TRP A 10 9.21 33.41 7.02
C TRP A 10 8.05 32.57 6.49
N TRP A 11 8.06 32.33 5.21
CA TRP A 11 7.24 31.27 4.62
C TRP A 11 7.77 29.94 5.15
N MET A 12 7.06 29.42 6.15
CA MET A 12 7.18 28.04 6.57
C MET A 12 6.66 27.18 5.41
N TRP A 13 7.54 26.72 4.55
CA TRP A 13 7.25 25.62 3.67
C TRP A 13 6.99 24.39 4.58
N LEU A 14 5.71 24.16 4.92
CA LEU A 14 5.26 22.83 5.28
C LEU A 14 5.46 22.00 4.00
N GLY A 15 6.56 21.28 3.92
CA GLY A 15 6.76 20.24 2.94
C GLY A 15 5.66 19.20 3.20
N ALA A 16 4.58 19.27 2.41
CA ALA A 16 3.73 18.12 2.23
C ALA A 16 4.63 17.08 1.57
N GLY A 17 5.17 16.16 2.38
CA GLY A 17 5.79 14.95 1.85
C GLY A 17 4.76 14.23 0.98
N PRO A 18 5.16 13.51 -0.04
CA PRO A 18 4.22 12.73 -0.84
C PRO A 18 3.36 11.89 0.10
N ALA A 19 2.07 12.13 0.10
CA ALA A 19 1.12 11.26 0.78
C ALA A 19 1.07 9.96 -0.04
N TRP A 20 1.65 8.92 0.50
CA TRP A 20 1.69 7.60 -0.11
C TRP A 20 0.45 6.84 0.36
N ALA A 21 -0.25 6.21 -0.57
CA ALA A 21 -1.23 5.19 -0.22
C ALA A 21 -0.49 4.02 0.38
N MET A 22 -0.99 3.51 1.46
CA MET A 22 -0.25 2.56 2.25
C MET A 22 -1.21 1.68 3.02
N LEU A 23 -0.83 0.42 3.12
CA LEU A 23 -1.40 -0.50 4.08
C LEU A 23 -1.54 0.17 5.47
N GLY A 24 -2.76 0.16 6.01
CA GLY A 24 -3.06 0.81 7.30
C GLY A 24 -3.40 2.30 7.24
N LEU A 25 -3.43 2.93 6.06
CA LEU A 25 -3.84 4.32 5.90
C LEU A 25 -5.31 4.45 5.48
N PRO A 26 -5.88 5.67 5.61
CA PRO A 26 -7.23 5.97 5.14
C PRO A 26 -7.40 5.75 3.64
N GLU A 27 -8.63 5.47 3.21
CA GLU A 27 -9.04 5.27 1.82
C GLU A 27 -8.58 6.39 0.87
N ASP A 28 -8.49 7.64 1.35
CA ASP A 28 -7.98 8.76 0.56
C ASP A 28 -6.57 8.51 0.00
N SER A 29 -5.81 7.62 0.63
CA SER A 29 -4.48 7.21 0.17
C SER A 29 -4.52 6.46 -1.17
N VAL A 30 -5.62 5.78 -1.50
CA VAL A 30 -5.83 5.06 -2.78
C VAL A 30 -5.66 5.97 -4.00
N LEU A 31 -6.01 7.26 -3.87
CA LEU A 31 -5.81 8.24 -4.94
C LEU A 31 -4.33 8.45 -5.26
N THR A 32 -3.47 8.35 -4.26
CA THR A 32 -2.03 8.48 -4.45
C THR A 32 -1.45 7.28 -5.17
N ASP A 33 -1.90 6.05 -4.85
CA ASP A 33 -1.50 4.84 -5.56
C ASP A 33 -2.01 4.85 -7.00
N GLN A 34 -3.24 5.27 -7.22
CA GLN A 34 -3.75 5.46 -8.56
C GLN A 34 -2.85 6.37 -9.41
N GLN A 35 -2.40 7.50 -8.85
CA GLN A 35 -1.53 8.44 -9.54
C GLN A 35 -0.13 7.87 -9.78
N ALA A 36 0.45 7.23 -8.76
CA ALA A 36 1.79 6.67 -8.84
C ALA A 36 1.88 5.48 -9.83
N LEU A 37 0.85 4.64 -9.87
CA LEU A 37 0.74 3.53 -10.80
C LEU A 37 0.24 3.98 -12.18
N GLN A 38 -0.17 5.25 -12.35
CA GLN A 38 -0.87 5.75 -13.53
C GLN A 38 -2.05 4.83 -13.92
N ALA A 39 -2.77 4.35 -12.89
CA ALA A 39 -3.75 3.29 -13.02
C ALA A 39 -5.16 3.82 -13.27
N GLN A 40 -5.97 2.99 -13.94
CA GLN A 40 -7.42 3.16 -13.95
C GLN A 40 -8.00 2.61 -12.64
N ARG A 41 -8.84 3.39 -11.97
CA ARG A 41 -9.48 3.01 -10.71
C ARG A 41 -10.91 2.54 -10.92
N ARG A 42 -11.30 1.48 -10.24
CA ARG A 42 -12.67 0.99 -10.14
C ARG A 42 -12.94 0.52 -8.72
N THR A 43 -14.02 1.00 -8.12
CA THR A 43 -14.47 0.61 -6.79
C THR A 43 -15.56 -0.45 -6.87
N ILE A 44 -15.47 -1.49 -6.04
CA ILE A 44 -16.53 -2.47 -5.82
C ILE A 44 -16.82 -2.54 -4.33
N THR A 45 -18.07 -2.29 -3.96
CA THR A 45 -18.52 -2.41 -2.56
C THR A 45 -19.09 -3.80 -2.32
N HIS A 46 -18.61 -4.45 -1.27
CA HIS A 46 -19.12 -5.70 -0.74
C HIS A 46 -19.81 -5.47 0.62
N ASP A 47 -20.47 -6.50 1.12
CA ASP A 47 -21.01 -6.45 2.47
C ASP A 47 -19.85 -6.49 3.49
N GLY A 48 -19.68 -5.37 4.20
CA GLY A 48 -18.65 -5.21 5.23
C GLY A 48 -17.25 -4.76 4.76
N TYR A 49 -17.03 -4.50 3.45
CA TYR A 49 -15.78 -3.91 2.96
C TYR A 49 -15.89 -3.39 1.53
N GLY A 50 -14.96 -2.53 1.13
CA GLY A 50 -14.77 -2.09 -0.25
C GLY A 50 -13.52 -2.72 -0.87
N VAL A 51 -13.50 -2.82 -2.19
CA VAL A 51 -12.30 -3.18 -2.96
C VAL A 51 -12.05 -2.14 -4.04
N GLU A 52 -10.89 -1.51 -3.97
CA GLU A 52 -10.40 -0.60 -4.98
C GLU A 52 -9.49 -1.37 -5.95
N TYR A 53 -9.86 -1.36 -7.21
CA TYR A 53 -9.07 -1.97 -8.28
C TYR A 53 -8.27 -0.88 -8.98
N LEU A 54 -6.95 -1.03 -9.02
CA LEU A 54 -6.02 -0.17 -9.72
C LEU A 54 -5.36 -0.98 -10.83
N GLU A 55 -5.65 -0.66 -12.08
CA GLU A 55 -5.07 -1.33 -13.24
C GLU A 55 -4.04 -0.41 -13.89
N ALA A 56 -2.77 -0.77 -13.80
CA ALA A 56 -1.66 -0.04 -14.38
C ALA A 56 -1.50 -0.34 -15.88
N ALA A 57 -0.79 0.53 -16.59
CA ALA A 57 -0.60 0.43 -18.04
C ALA A 57 0.18 -0.81 -18.48
N ASP A 58 1.00 -1.39 -17.60
CA ASP A 58 1.75 -2.64 -17.85
C ASP A 58 0.91 -3.91 -17.64
N GLY A 59 -0.36 -3.77 -17.26
CA GLY A 59 -1.27 -4.86 -16.94
C GLY A 59 -1.18 -5.35 -15.50
N THR A 60 -0.41 -4.69 -14.64
CA THR A 60 -0.42 -4.96 -13.20
C THR A 60 -1.73 -4.47 -12.60
N VAL A 61 -2.41 -5.35 -11.86
CA VAL A 61 -3.63 -5.03 -11.12
C VAL A 61 -3.32 -5.07 -9.64
N VAL A 62 -3.56 -3.97 -8.95
CA VAL A 62 -3.54 -3.89 -7.49
C VAL A 62 -4.97 -3.78 -6.98
N ARG A 63 -5.30 -4.53 -5.95
CA ARG A 63 -6.58 -4.49 -5.24
C ARG A 63 -6.33 -4.07 -3.81
N GLU A 64 -6.98 -3.02 -3.38
CA GLU A 64 -6.90 -2.50 -2.03
C GLU A 64 -8.21 -2.78 -1.31
N TYR A 65 -8.13 -3.42 -0.17
CA TYR A 65 -9.26 -3.83 0.64
C TYR A 65 -9.47 -2.82 1.75
N VAL A 66 -10.61 -2.15 1.71
CA VAL A 66 -10.95 -1.04 2.61
C VAL A 66 -12.04 -1.47 3.60
N SER A 67 -11.78 -1.28 4.88
CA SER A 67 -12.74 -1.56 5.94
C SER A 67 -13.89 -0.54 5.95
N PRO A 68 -15.03 -0.82 6.64
CA PRO A 68 -16.10 0.16 6.81
C PRO A 68 -15.66 1.46 7.50
N ASP A 69 -14.59 1.41 8.27
CA ASP A 69 -13.98 2.59 8.92
C ASP A 69 -13.07 3.38 7.98
N GLY A 70 -12.98 2.97 6.70
CA GLY A 70 -12.18 3.65 5.69
C GLY A 70 -10.67 3.39 5.80
N LEU A 71 -10.23 2.27 6.39
CA LEU A 71 -8.81 1.90 6.46
C LEU A 71 -8.49 0.79 5.45
N VAL A 72 -7.36 0.92 4.76
CA VAL A 72 -6.81 -0.14 3.91
C VAL A 72 -6.22 -1.23 4.79
N PHE A 73 -6.92 -2.35 4.94
CA PHE A 73 -6.48 -3.46 5.79
C PHE A 73 -5.72 -4.55 5.03
N GLY A 74 -5.82 -4.56 3.71
CA GLY A 74 -5.16 -5.55 2.88
C GLY A 74 -4.96 -5.08 1.44
N LEU A 75 -3.97 -5.67 0.81
CA LEU A 75 -3.59 -5.45 -0.58
C LEU A 75 -3.45 -6.79 -1.27
N ALA A 76 -3.83 -6.88 -2.54
CA ALA A 76 -3.46 -8.00 -3.40
C ALA A 76 -2.98 -7.44 -4.74
N TRP A 77 -2.03 -8.09 -5.38
CA TRP A 77 -1.56 -7.68 -6.69
C TRP A 77 -1.32 -8.89 -7.60
N GLN A 78 -1.45 -8.63 -8.89
CA GLN A 78 -1.17 -9.59 -9.94
C GLN A 78 -0.67 -8.85 -11.17
N GLY A 79 0.41 -9.34 -11.79
CA GLY A 79 0.96 -8.69 -12.98
C GLY A 79 2.27 -9.28 -13.47
N PRO A 80 2.82 -8.69 -14.55
CA PRO A 80 4.09 -9.13 -15.11
C PRO A 80 5.28 -8.78 -14.21
N THR A 81 5.12 -7.80 -13.31
CA THR A 81 6.14 -7.32 -12.38
C THR A 81 5.62 -7.31 -10.95
N VAL A 82 6.54 -7.26 -9.99
CA VAL A 82 6.20 -6.97 -8.59
C VAL A 82 6.08 -5.45 -8.45
N PRO A 83 4.97 -4.92 -7.92
CA PRO A 83 4.84 -3.49 -7.70
C PRO A 83 5.89 -2.95 -6.73
N ASP A 84 6.02 -1.63 -6.65
CA ASP A 84 6.89 -0.99 -5.65
C ASP A 84 6.37 -1.28 -4.23
N MET A 85 7.05 -2.21 -3.56
CA MET A 85 6.68 -2.63 -2.20
C MET A 85 6.92 -1.53 -1.17
N THR A 86 7.84 -0.59 -1.44
CA THR A 86 8.04 0.58 -0.57
C THR A 86 6.79 1.43 -0.53
N GLN A 87 6.19 1.61 -1.69
CA GLN A 87 4.94 2.34 -1.84
C GLN A 87 3.77 1.58 -1.20
N LEU A 88 3.56 0.32 -1.56
CA LEU A 88 2.41 -0.45 -1.11
C LEU A 88 2.40 -0.73 0.40
N LEU A 89 3.57 -1.02 0.98
CA LEU A 89 3.69 -1.35 2.41
C LEU A 89 3.91 -0.13 3.30
N GLY A 90 4.44 0.96 2.73
CA GLY A 90 4.68 2.19 3.44
C GLY A 90 5.40 2.03 4.77
N ALA A 91 4.74 2.36 5.88
CA ALA A 91 5.32 2.27 7.22
C ALA A 91 5.75 0.84 7.62
N TYR A 92 5.19 -0.18 6.99
CA TYR A 92 5.54 -1.59 7.24
C TYR A 92 6.74 -2.06 6.43
N PHE A 93 7.17 -1.29 5.41
CA PHE A 93 8.26 -1.70 4.51
C PHE A 93 9.60 -1.94 5.21
N PRO A 94 10.07 -1.12 6.17
CA PRO A 94 11.34 -1.37 6.86
C PRO A 94 11.36 -2.72 7.58
N ALA A 95 10.33 -3.05 8.34
CA ALA A 95 10.23 -4.33 9.05
C ALA A 95 10.16 -5.53 8.07
N TYR A 96 9.45 -5.37 6.96
CA TYR A 96 9.42 -6.36 5.88
C TYR A 96 10.81 -6.56 5.26
N GLN A 97 11.53 -5.48 4.99
CA GLN A 97 12.89 -5.54 4.42
C GLN A 97 13.88 -6.23 5.36
N ASP A 98 13.84 -5.93 6.65
CA ASP A 98 14.67 -6.57 7.66
C ASP A 98 14.38 -8.08 7.75
N ALA A 99 13.12 -8.47 7.72
CA ALA A 99 12.71 -9.86 7.72
C ALA A 99 13.16 -10.61 6.45
N LEU A 100 13.13 -9.96 5.29
CA LEU A 100 13.69 -10.50 4.04
C LEU A 100 15.19 -10.75 4.16
N HIS A 101 15.95 -9.78 4.68
CA HIS A 101 17.39 -9.91 4.85
C HIS A 101 17.74 -11.02 5.82
N ALA A 102 17.00 -11.16 6.92
CA ALA A 102 17.20 -12.21 7.91
C ALA A 102 16.92 -13.61 7.35
N ALA A 103 15.95 -13.75 6.47
CA ALA A 103 15.56 -15.02 5.86
C ALA A 103 16.55 -15.49 4.77
N GLY A 104 17.29 -14.56 4.17
CA GLY A 104 18.27 -14.86 3.11
C GLY A 104 17.66 -15.23 1.75
N PRO A 105 18.48 -15.72 0.80
CA PRO A 105 18.01 -16.05 -0.54
C PRO A 105 16.96 -17.16 -0.52
N HIS A 106 15.86 -16.94 -1.22
CA HIS A 106 14.73 -17.87 -1.30
C HIS A 106 14.31 -18.17 -2.74
N ARG A 107 13.79 -19.36 -2.98
CA ARG A 107 13.20 -19.77 -4.27
C ARG A 107 11.80 -20.31 -4.05
N GLY A 108 10.84 -19.90 -4.91
CA GLY A 108 9.45 -20.34 -4.85
C GLY A 108 8.54 -19.39 -4.07
N PRO A 109 7.36 -19.84 -3.64
CA PRO A 109 6.44 -19.04 -2.87
C PRO A 109 7.09 -18.52 -1.59
N TRP A 110 6.84 -17.23 -1.31
CA TRP A 110 7.46 -16.54 -0.20
C TRP A 110 6.41 -15.99 0.75
N ARG A 111 6.61 -16.19 2.05
CA ARG A 111 5.79 -15.58 3.10
C ARG A 111 6.70 -14.94 4.14
N VAL A 112 6.53 -13.67 4.35
CA VAL A 112 7.16 -12.91 5.43
C VAL A 112 6.08 -12.48 6.40
N GLN A 113 6.31 -12.72 7.67
CA GLN A 113 5.47 -12.25 8.75
C GLN A 113 6.31 -11.43 9.71
N THR A 114 5.89 -10.20 9.93
CA THR A 114 6.41 -9.31 10.96
C THR A 114 5.43 -9.27 12.13
N ASP A 115 5.70 -8.46 13.16
CA ASP A 115 4.78 -8.31 14.29
C ASP A 115 3.43 -7.72 13.86
N ASP A 116 3.43 -6.87 12.83
CA ASP A 116 2.26 -6.08 12.43
C ASP A 116 1.66 -6.49 11.08
N CYS A 117 2.44 -7.04 10.15
CA CYS A 117 1.94 -7.36 8.83
C CYS A 117 2.42 -8.72 8.31
N VAL A 118 1.66 -9.24 7.35
CA VAL A 118 1.98 -10.46 6.60
C VAL A 118 2.05 -10.11 5.14
N VAL A 119 3.11 -10.56 4.45
CA VAL A 119 3.30 -10.40 3.01
C VAL A 119 3.56 -11.76 2.39
N GLU A 120 2.79 -12.09 1.37
CA GLU A 120 2.94 -13.32 0.59
C GLU A 120 3.20 -12.98 -0.87
N LEU A 121 4.18 -13.62 -1.47
CA LEU A 121 4.54 -13.46 -2.87
C LEU A 121 4.65 -14.81 -3.56
N ARG A 122 4.13 -14.91 -4.77
CA ARG A 122 4.18 -16.11 -5.62
C ARG A 122 4.48 -15.69 -7.06
N GLY A 123 4.87 -16.67 -7.86
CA GLY A 123 5.02 -16.50 -9.30
C GLY A 123 6.45 -16.59 -9.78
N HIS A 124 6.62 -16.18 -11.00
CA HIS A 124 7.89 -16.17 -11.74
C HIS A 124 7.93 -14.97 -12.67
N MET A 125 9.07 -14.73 -13.31
CA MET A 125 9.23 -13.62 -14.25
C MET A 125 8.08 -13.57 -15.27
N GLY A 126 7.40 -12.43 -15.36
CA GLY A 126 6.25 -12.19 -16.23
C GLY A 126 4.89 -12.59 -15.66
N ALA A 127 4.83 -13.25 -14.49
CA ALA A 127 3.58 -13.66 -13.83
C ALA A 127 3.75 -13.74 -12.31
N PHE A 128 3.72 -12.58 -11.67
CA PHE A 128 3.77 -12.45 -10.22
C PHE A 128 2.37 -12.23 -9.64
N SER A 129 2.16 -12.73 -8.44
CA SER A 129 1.01 -12.40 -7.62
C SER A 129 1.41 -12.37 -6.16
N GLY A 130 0.73 -11.58 -5.37
CA GLY A 130 0.98 -11.53 -3.95
C GLY A 130 -0.13 -10.83 -3.21
N ARG A 131 -0.02 -10.84 -1.89
CA ARG A 131 -0.90 -10.12 -0.99
C ARG A 131 -0.12 -9.64 0.24
N ALA A 132 -0.61 -8.56 0.81
CA ALA A 132 -0.14 -8.06 2.10
C ALA A 132 -1.35 -7.65 2.94
N TYR A 133 -1.28 -7.83 4.25
CA TYR A 133 -2.36 -7.42 5.15
C TYR A 133 -1.85 -7.20 6.57
N VAL A 134 -2.60 -6.37 7.32
CA VAL A 134 -2.42 -6.15 8.75
C VAL A 134 -3.47 -6.98 9.49
N PRO A 135 -3.11 -8.08 10.15
CA PRO A 135 -4.08 -8.99 10.77
C PRO A 135 -5.03 -8.30 11.75
N SER A 136 -4.54 -7.30 12.50
CA SER A 136 -5.34 -6.56 13.47
C SER A 136 -6.38 -5.62 12.86
N PHE A 137 -6.26 -5.31 11.56
CA PHE A 137 -7.18 -4.41 10.85
C PHE A 137 -8.21 -5.17 10.00
N VAL A 138 -8.07 -6.48 9.85
CA VAL A 138 -9.06 -7.29 9.13
C VAL A 138 -10.36 -7.30 9.91
N PRO A 139 -11.46 -6.70 9.40
CA PRO A 139 -12.69 -6.58 10.15
C PRO A 139 -13.43 -7.94 10.24
N PRO A 140 -13.91 -8.35 11.43
CA PRO A 140 -14.75 -9.54 11.53
C PRO A 140 -16.08 -9.38 10.76
N PRO A 141 -16.62 -10.42 10.10
CA PRO A 141 -16.17 -11.83 10.08
C PRO A 141 -15.18 -12.15 8.94
N LEU A 142 -14.54 -11.15 8.33
CA LEU A 142 -13.62 -11.37 7.22
C LEU A 142 -12.38 -12.13 7.69
N THR A 143 -11.79 -12.87 6.75
CA THR A 143 -10.54 -13.59 6.97
C THR A 143 -9.50 -13.21 5.92
N PRO A 144 -8.19 -13.32 6.21
CA PRO A 144 -7.14 -12.97 5.25
C PRO A 144 -7.20 -13.75 3.93
N GLU A 145 -7.87 -14.90 3.89
CA GLU A 145 -8.04 -15.71 2.67
C GLU A 145 -8.90 -15.02 1.62
N MET A 146 -9.71 -14.03 2.01
CA MET A 146 -10.52 -13.24 1.07
C MET A 146 -9.68 -12.23 0.27
N ILE A 147 -8.48 -11.91 0.75
CA ILE A 147 -7.53 -11.02 0.08
C ILE A 147 -6.82 -11.82 -1.02
N GLN A 148 -7.27 -11.63 -2.29
CA GLN A 148 -6.78 -12.39 -3.46
C GLN A 148 -6.49 -11.48 -4.64
#